data_4e00409e2472867c0667c72b3993d811
#
_entry.id   4e00409e2472867c0667c72b3993d811
#
_cell.length_a   1.000
_cell.length_b   1.000
_cell.length_c   1.000
_cell.angle_alpha   90.00
_cell.angle_beta   90.00
_cell.angle_gamma   90.00
#
_symmetry.space_group_name_H-M   'P 1'
#
loop_
_entity.id
_entity.type
_entity.pdbx_description
1 polymer ?
#
loop_
_entity_poly.entity_id
_entity_poly.type
_entity_poly.pdbx_seq_one_letter_code
_entity_poly.pdbx_strand_id
1 'polypeptide(L)'
;MHALQAALGARDILGTDSGDNVDMLTLASIDHVVLTVRDIDATIDFYTRVLGMTEVTFAGDRKALAFGAQKINLHVAGAEFEPHAARPAPGTADLCFLAAVPLAEAIAHVRACAVAIEEGPVPRTGATGPIESFYLRDPDGNLIEVANPRG
;
A
#
# COMPACT_ATOMS: atom_id res chain seq x y z
N MET A 1 16.71 -41.54 73.26
CA MET A 1 16.34 -40.11 73.58
C MET A 1 16.82 -39.24 72.45
N HIS A 2 15.85 -38.43 71.97
CA HIS A 2 16.00 -37.33 71.06
C HIS A 2 16.24 -37.65 69.57
N ALA A 3 15.11 -37.62 68.89
CA ALA A 3 15.00 -37.45 67.50
C ALA A 3 15.33 -35.98 67.10
N LEU A 4 16.12 -35.83 66.05
CA LEU A 4 16.25 -34.54 65.40
C LEU A 4 15.78 -34.70 63.96
N GLN A 5 14.56 -34.25 63.75
CA GLN A 5 13.94 -34.19 62.45
C GLN A 5 14.47 -32.94 61.72
N ALA A 6 15.28 -33.14 60.70
CA ALA A 6 15.65 -32.08 59.79
C ALA A 6 14.58 -31.99 58.70
N ALA A 7 13.84 -30.93 58.70
CA ALA A 7 12.93 -30.58 57.65
C ALA A 7 13.73 -30.13 56.41
N LEU A 8 13.68 -30.95 55.37
CA LEU A 8 14.12 -30.51 54.05
C LEU A 8 13.03 -29.62 53.45
N GLY A 9 13.32 -28.37 53.40
CA GLY A 9 12.50 -27.40 52.65
C GLY A 9 12.46 -27.75 51.18
N ALA A 10 11.26 -27.94 50.68
CA ALA A 10 11.00 -27.99 49.27
C ALA A 10 11.45 -26.67 48.63
N ARG A 11 12.43 -26.73 47.80
CA ARG A 11 12.75 -25.61 46.90
C ARG A 11 11.71 -25.64 45.80
N ASP A 12 10.79 -24.72 45.85
CA ASP A 12 9.97 -24.34 44.71
C ASP A 12 10.92 -23.87 43.62
N ILE A 13 11.10 -24.72 42.64
CA ILE A 13 11.67 -24.33 41.37
C ILE A 13 10.53 -23.66 40.56
N LEU A 14 10.14 -22.50 41.02
CA LEU A 14 9.46 -21.57 40.13
C LEU A 14 10.51 -21.12 39.12
N GLY A 15 10.70 -21.92 38.09
CA GLY A 15 11.22 -21.41 36.85
C GLY A 15 10.28 -20.27 36.42
N THR A 16 10.68 -19.05 36.70
CA THR A 16 10.13 -17.94 35.98
C THR A 16 10.57 -18.16 34.53
N ASP A 17 9.66 -18.80 33.81
CA ASP A 17 9.62 -18.68 32.38
C ASP A 17 9.37 -17.21 32.12
N SER A 18 10.45 -16.44 32.11
CA SER A 18 10.46 -15.15 31.41
C SER A 18 10.35 -15.53 29.94
N GLY A 19 9.15 -15.97 29.56
CA GLY A 19 8.79 -16.00 28.16
C GLY A 19 9.09 -14.62 27.64
N ASP A 20 10.20 -14.52 26.89
CA ASP A 20 10.43 -13.40 26.02
C ASP A 20 9.17 -13.31 25.16
N ASN A 21 8.24 -12.50 25.62
CA ASN A 21 7.10 -12.07 24.82
C ASN A 21 7.73 -11.20 23.76
N VAL A 22 8.27 -11.84 22.73
CA VAL A 22 8.72 -11.16 21.54
C VAL A 22 7.44 -10.54 21.01
N ASP A 23 7.28 -9.23 21.24
CA ASP A 23 6.17 -8.49 20.69
C ASP A 23 6.18 -8.75 19.19
N MET A 24 5.20 -9.49 18.70
CA MET A 24 5.11 -9.81 17.27
C MET A 24 5.00 -8.50 16.52
N LEU A 25 5.76 -8.37 15.44
CA LEU A 25 5.64 -7.22 14.55
C LEU A 25 4.18 -7.04 14.15
N THR A 26 3.65 -5.84 14.35
CA THR A 26 2.31 -5.44 13.93
C THR A 26 2.42 -4.30 12.92
N LEU A 27 1.89 -4.52 11.73
CA LEU A 27 1.86 -3.51 10.68
C LEU A 27 0.59 -2.67 10.80
N ALA A 28 0.72 -1.34 10.77
CA ALA A 28 -0.41 -0.41 10.87
C ALA A 28 -1.00 -0.05 9.51
N SER A 29 -0.16 0.25 8.54
CA SER A 29 -0.57 0.71 7.21
C SER A 29 0.56 0.57 6.18
N ILE A 30 0.22 0.79 4.93
CA ILE A 30 1.22 1.05 3.89
C ILE A 30 1.60 2.54 3.97
N ASP A 31 2.88 2.85 4.03
CA ASP A 31 3.38 4.23 3.92
C ASP A 31 3.52 4.65 2.46
N HIS A 32 4.26 3.88 1.68
CA HIS A 32 4.43 4.10 0.25
C HIS A 32 4.68 2.79 -0.48
N VAL A 33 4.45 2.83 -1.78
CA VAL A 33 4.86 1.80 -2.74
C VAL A 33 5.78 2.43 -3.77
N VAL A 34 6.50 1.61 -4.53
CA VAL A 34 7.35 2.09 -5.62
C VAL A 34 6.82 1.55 -6.94
N LEU A 35 6.64 2.43 -7.92
CA LEU A 35 6.40 2.04 -9.30
C LEU A 35 7.67 2.27 -10.12
N THR A 36 8.04 1.27 -10.89
CA THR A 36 9.03 1.43 -11.96
C THR A 36 8.29 1.81 -13.23
N VAL A 37 8.67 2.92 -13.84
CA VAL A 37 7.97 3.52 -14.97
C VAL A 37 8.93 3.76 -16.14
N ARG A 38 8.39 3.79 -17.37
CA ARG A 38 9.18 4.12 -18.56
C ARG A 38 9.50 5.59 -18.67
N ASP A 39 8.51 6.43 -18.35
CA ASP A 39 8.58 7.88 -18.49
C ASP A 39 7.96 8.54 -17.25
N ILE A 40 8.81 9.21 -16.46
CA ILE A 40 8.37 9.89 -15.23
C ILE A 40 7.39 11.02 -15.54
N ASP A 41 7.64 11.83 -16.57
CA ASP A 41 6.80 12.98 -16.88
C ASP A 41 5.40 12.55 -17.34
N ALA A 42 5.31 11.52 -18.18
CA ALA A 42 4.03 10.93 -18.60
C ALA A 42 3.27 10.32 -17.40
N THR A 43 3.98 9.68 -16.49
CA THR A 43 3.40 9.11 -15.27
C THR A 43 2.88 10.21 -14.34
N ILE A 44 3.67 11.25 -14.09
CA ILE A 44 3.25 12.38 -13.25
C ILE A 44 2.04 13.07 -13.86
N ASP A 45 2.04 13.34 -15.17
CA ASP A 45 0.88 13.94 -15.84
C ASP A 45 -0.38 13.12 -15.64
N PHE A 46 -0.31 11.81 -15.86
CA PHE A 46 -1.46 10.92 -15.67
C PHE A 46 -1.99 10.92 -14.24
N TYR A 47 -1.14 10.65 -13.27
CA TYR A 47 -1.57 10.52 -11.88
C TYR A 47 -2.02 11.85 -11.26
N THR A 48 -1.48 12.98 -11.69
CA THR A 48 -1.95 14.29 -11.22
C THR A 48 -3.24 14.71 -11.91
N ARG A 49 -3.31 14.61 -13.23
CA ARG A 49 -4.46 15.07 -14.03
C ARG A 49 -5.66 14.12 -13.90
N VAL A 50 -5.43 12.80 -13.94
CA VAL A 50 -6.52 11.81 -13.95
C VAL A 50 -6.92 11.38 -12.54
N LEU A 51 -5.95 11.15 -11.67
CA LEU A 51 -6.20 10.63 -10.31
C LEU A 51 -6.08 11.69 -9.21
N GLY A 52 -5.79 12.93 -9.54
CA GLY A 52 -5.76 14.03 -8.58
C GLY A 52 -4.64 13.96 -7.54
N MET A 53 -3.58 13.19 -7.79
CA MET A 53 -2.42 13.11 -6.91
C MET A 53 -1.56 14.36 -7.00
N THR A 54 -0.71 14.59 -6.02
CA THR A 54 0.22 15.72 -5.97
C THR A 54 1.63 15.24 -6.25
N GLU A 55 2.31 15.88 -7.20
CA GLU A 55 3.74 15.66 -7.43
C GLU A 55 4.56 16.13 -6.24
N VAL A 56 5.50 15.30 -5.78
CA VAL A 56 6.45 15.60 -4.72
C VAL A 56 7.86 15.32 -5.20
N THR A 57 8.78 16.24 -4.91
CA THR A 57 10.22 16.02 -5.09
C THR A 57 10.88 15.89 -3.73
N PHE A 58 11.71 14.88 -3.54
CA PHE A 58 12.39 14.59 -2.27
C PHE A 58 13.78 14.00 -2.52
N ALA A 59 14.63 14.02 -1.50
CA ALA A 59 15.96 13.42 -1.53
C ALA A 59 16.74 13.74 -2.83
N GLY A 60 16.85 15.03 -3.17
CA GLY A 60 17.41 15.52 -4.43
C GLY A 60 16.33 15.56 -5.52
N ASP A 61 16.53 14.82 -6.59
CA ASP A 61 15.62 14.85 -7.77
C ASP A 61 14.61 13.70 -7.81
N ARG A 62 14.45 12.96 -6.72
CA ARG A 62 13.52 11.81 -6.67
C ARG A 62 12.08 12.30 -6.68
N LYS A 63 11.24 11.65 -7.49
CA LYS A 63 9.83 11.99 -7.66
C LYS A 63 8.92 11.00 -6.96
N ALA A 64 7.83 11.53 -6.42
CA ALA A 64 6.73 10.76 -5.88
C ALA A 64 5.39 11.42 -6.19
N LEU A 65 4.34 10.65 -6.02
CA LEU A 65 2.94 11.05 -6.17
C LEU A 65 2.26 10.86 -4.82
N ALA A 66 1.82 11.94 -4.20
CA ALA A 66 1.17 11.92 -2.89
C ALA A 66 -0.35 11.91 -3.01
N PHE A 67 -0.99 11.14 -2.15
CA PHE A 67 -2.45 11.11 -1.99
C PHE A 67 -2.79 10.67 -0.56
N GLY A 68 -3.82 11.27 0.04
CA GLY A 68 -4.14 10.99 1.44
C GLY A 68 -2.90 11.10 2.34
N ALA A 69 -2.62 10.08 3.12
CA ALA A 69 -1.43 9.96 3.97
C ALA A 69 -0.35 9.04 3.36
N GLN A 70 -0.43 8.73 2.08
CA GLN A 70 0.42 7.79 1.37
C GLN A 70 1.06 8.42 0.14
N LYS A 71 2.03 7.75 -0.43
CA LYS A 71 2.63 8.16 -1.70
C LYS A 71 3.09 6.98 -2.54
N ILE A 72 3.31 7.24 -3.80
CA ILE A 72 3.94 6.34 -4.76
C ILE A 72 5.27 6.95 -5.16
N ASN A 73 6.38 6.33 -4.78
CA ASN A 73 7.70 6.73 -5.27
C ASN A 73 7.89 6.22 -6.70
N LEU A 74 8.54 7.00 -7.53
CA LEU A 74 8.78 6.66 -8.93
C LEU A 74 10.24 6.30 -9.18
N HIS A 75 10.47 5.16 -9.83
CA HIS A 75 11.76 4.75 -10.37
C HIS A 75 11.68 4.69 -11.88
N VAL A 76 12.72 5.13 -12.56
CA VAL A 76 12.85 4.95 -14.02
C VAL A 76 13.36 3.55 -14.30
N ALA A 77 12.72 2.85 -15.23
CA ALA A 77 13.15 1.54 -15.67
C ALA A 77 14.61 1.58 -16.17
N GLY A 78 15.46 0.71 -15.63
CA GLY A 78 16.88 0.65 -15.93
C GLY A 78 17.76 1.64 -15.15
N ALA A 79 17.16 2.52 -14.34
CA ALA A 79 17.87 3.48 -13.50
C ALA A 79 17.24 3.56 -12.10
N GLU A 80 16.79 2.42 -11.58
CA GLU A 80 16.17 2.31 -10.27
C GLU A 80 17.16 2.68 -9.16
N PHE A 81 16.65 3.32 -8.11
CA PHE A 81 17.44 3.60 -6.91
C PHE A 81 17.57 2.35 -6.04
N GLU A 82 18.74 2.13 -5.50
CA GLU A 82 19.00 1.03 -4.54
C GLU A 82 18.50 1.39 -3.12
N PRO A 83 17.94 0.41 -2.36
CA PRO A 83 17.51 -0.91 -2.81
C PRO A 83 16.19 -0.84 -3.59
N HIS A 84 15.95 -1.82 -4.45
CA HIS A 84 14.70 -1.92 -5.20
C HIS A 84 14.20 -3.37 -5.26
N ALA A 85 13.02 -3.58 -5.84
CA ALA A 85 12.47 -4.92 -6.02
C ALA A 85 13.40 -5.80 -6.87
N ALA A 86 13.39 -7.11 -6.64
CA ALA A 86 14.23 -8.05 -7.38
C ALA A 86 13.96 -8.05 -8.90
N ARG A 87 12.73 -7.75 -9.30
CA ARG A 87 12.30 -7.68 -10.71
C ARG A 87 11.46 -6.42 -10.96
N PRO A 88 12.07 -5.24 -10.89
CA PRO A 88 11.35 -4.01 -11.17
C PRO A 88 11.08 -3.93 -12.68
N ALA A 89 9.83 -3.69 -13.04
CA ALA A 89 9.44 -3.53 -14.43
C ALA A 89 8.18 -2.67 -14.57
N PRO A 90 8.07 -1.86 -15.64
CA PRO A 90 6.83 -1.16 -15.95
C PRO A 90 5.67 -2.12 -16.21
N GLY A 91 4.46 -1.73 -15.76
CA GLY A 91 3.23 -2.47 -16.05
C GLY A 91 3.01 -3.72 -15.20
N THR A 92 3.69 -3.86 -14.08
CA THR A 92 3.56 -5.01 -13.17
C THR A 92 2.68 -4.75 -11.96
N ALA A 93 2.19 -3.54 -11.76
CA ALA A 93 1.38 -3.18 -10.61
C ALA A 93 -0.13 -3.34 -10.88
N ASP A 94 -0.85 -3.64 -9.80
CA ASP A 94 -2.29 -3.74 -9.73
C ASP A 94 -2.68 -3.10 -8.40
N LEU A 95 -3.31 -1.91 -8.44
CA LEU A 95 -3.54 -1.07 -7.27
C LEU A 95 -5.00 -0.65 -7.21
N CYS A 96 -5.57 -0.71 -6.00
CA CYS A 96 -6.90 -0.18 -5.71
C CYS A 96 -6.79 1.06 -4.82
N PHE A 97 -7.40 2.15 -5.26
CA PHE A 97 -7.51 3.40 -4.52
C PHE A 97 -8.96 3.65 -4.10
N LEU A 98 -9.15 4.06 -2.86
CA LEU A 98 -10.45 4.54 -2.41
C LEU A 98 -10.59 6.03 -2.75
N ALA A 99 -11.62 6.37 -3.50
CA ALA A 99 -11.91 7.75 -3.87
C ALA A 99 -12.59 8.49 -2.71
N ALA A 100 -12.22 9.75 -2.50
CA ALA A 100 -12.87 10.63 -1.54
C ALA A 100 -14.18 11.26 -2.09
N VAL A 101 -14.43 11.12 -3.39
CA VAL A 101 -15.64 11.59 -4.06
C VAL A 101 -16.54 10.42 -4.44
N PRO A 102 -17.84 10.65 -4.72
CA PRO A 102 -18.72 9.61 -5.24
C PRO A 102 -18.18 8.99 -6.52
N LEU A 103 -18.34 7.67 -6.67
CA LEU A 103 -17.79 6.92 -7.80
C LEU A 103 -18.27 7.45 -9.17
N ALA A 104 -19.52 7.89 -9.25
CA ALA A 104 -20.06 8.47 -10.48
C ALA A 104 -19.33 9.75 -10.89
N GLU A 105 -18.91 10.58 -9.93
CA GLU A 105 -18.10 11.77 -10.20
C GLU A 105 -16.68 11.40 -10.64
N ALA A 106 -16.08 10.40 -9.99
CA ALA A 106 -14.77 9.89 -10.39
C ALA A 106 -14.78 9.35 -11.83
N ILE A 107 -15.80 8.57 -12.18
CA ILE A 107 -16.01 8.04 -13.55
C ILE A 107 -16.15 9.19 -14.56
N ALA A 108 -16.99 10.18 -14.26
CA ALA A 108 -17.18 11.32 -15.13
C ALA A 108 -15.88 12.12 -15.36
N HIS A 109 -15.10 12.29 -14.29
CA HIS A 109 -13.80 12.96 -14.37
C HIS A 109 -12.80 12.19 -15.25
N VAL A 110 -12.67 10.88 -15.05
CA VAL A 110 -11.76 10.04 -15.86
C VAL A 110 -12.13 10.08 -17.33
N ARG A 111 -13.41 10.01 -17.65
CA ARG A 111 -13.91 10.17 -19.03
C ARG A 111 -13.62 11.55 -19.61
N ALA A 112 -13.78 12.60 -18.82
CA ALA A 112 -13.44 13.97 -19.24
C ALA A 112 -11.93 14.15 -19.52
N CYS A 113 -11.09 13.35 -18.89
CA CYS A 113 -9.64 13.28 -19.17
C CYS A 113 -9.31 12.45 -20.43
N ALA A 114 -10.31 11.97 -21.16
CA ALA A 114 -10.14 11.11 -22.33
C ALA A 114 -9.43 9.77 -22.03
N VAL A 115 -9.60 9.24 -20.84
CA VAL A 115 -9.07 7.93 -20.43
C VAL A 115 -10.19 6.90 -20.47
N ALA A 116 -9.93 5.76 -21.09
CA ALA A 116 -10.87 4.66 -21.19
C ALA A 116 -11.08 3.97 -19.84
N ILE A 117 -12.34 3.68 -19.52
CA ILE A 117 -12.70 2.79 -18.42
C ILE A 117 -12.80 1.38 -18.98
N GLU A 118 -11.96 0.48 -18.46
CA GLU A 118 -11.87 -0.90 -18.93
C GLU A 118 -13.06 -1.72 -18.45
N GLU A 119 -13.47 -1.53 -17.20
CA GLU A 119 -14.61 -2.23 -16.58
C GLU A 119 -15.19 -1.37 -15.46
N GLY A 120 -16.50 -1.49 -15.25
CA GLY A 120 -17.20 -0.89 -14.11
C GLY A 120 -18.22 0.17 -14.48
N PRO A 121 -19.02 0.63 -13.49
CA PRO A 121 -18.95 0.24 -12.07
C PRO A 121 -19.37 -1.21 -11.81
N VAL A 122 -18.64 -1.90 -10.95
CA VAL A 122 -18.89 -3.30 -10.59
C VAL A 122 -18.67 -3.52 -9.10
N PRO A 123 -19.42 -4.46 -8.46
CA PRO A 123 -19.20 -4.80 -7.07
C PRO A 123 -17.91 -5.62 -6.91
N ARG A 124 -17.17 -5.35 -5.83
CA ARG A 124 -15.97 -6.06 -5.44
C ARG A 124 -15.92 -6.22 -3.92
N THR A 125 -14.93 -6.96 -3.44
CA THR A 125 -14.66 -7.13 -2.01
C THR A 125 -13.40 -6.36 -1.64
N GLY A 126 -13.56 -5.37 -0.77
CA GLY A 126 -12.44 -4.58 -0.24
C GLY A 126 -11.85 -5.17 1.04
N ALA A 127 -10.81 -4.53 1.56
CA ALA A 127 -10.14 -4.97 2.78
C ALA A 127 -11.05 -4.90 4.03
N THR A 128 -11.99 -3.97 4.06
CA THR A 128 -12.88 -3.74 5.21
C THR A 128 -14.36 -3.98 4.91
N GLY A 129 -14.69 -4.49 3.75
CA GLY A 129 -16.07 -4.77 3.34
C GLY A 129 -16.32 -4.59 1.85
N PRO A 130 -17.59 -4.67 1.43
CA PRO A 130 -17.95 -4.51 0.02
C PRO A 130 -17.57 -3.12 -0.51
N ILE A 131 -17.13 -3.08 -1.74
CA ILE A 131 -16.82 -1.86 -2.50
C ILE A 131 -17.48 -1.90 -3.86
N GLU A 132 -17.59 -0.75 -4.49
CA GLU A 132 -17.95 -0.60 -5.89
C GLU A 132 -16.80 0.04 -6.62
N SER A 133 -16.41 -0.53 -7.76
CA SER A 133 -15.15 -0.22 -8.40
C SER A 133 -15.29 0.00 -9.90
N PHE A 134 -14.36 0.78 -10.45
CA PHE A 134 -14.08 0.78 -11.89
C PHE A 134 -12.58 0.68 -12.12
N TYR A 135 -12.20 0.26 -13.33
CA TYR A 135 -10.83 -0.05 -13.72
C TYR A 135 -10.36 0.78 -14.90
N LEU A 136 -9.12 1.20 -14.86
CA LEU A 136 -8.44 1.89 -15.95
C LEU A 136 -6.96 1.48 -16.00
N ARG A 137 -6.25 1.90 -17.04
CA ARG A 137 -4.82 1.66 -17.20
C ARG A 137 -4.05 2.96 -17.09
N ASP A 138 -2.89 2.90 -16.43
CA ASP A 138 -1.93 3.99 -16.45
C ASP A 138 -1.05 3.95 -17.72
N PRO A 139 -0.11 4.90 -17.94
CA PRO A 139 0.73 4.93 -19.13
C PRO A 139 1.59 3.69 -19.35
N ASP A 140 1.95 2.95 -18.30
CA ASP A 140 2.74 1.73 -18.38
C ASP A 140 1.88 0.46 -18.50
N GLY A 141 0.55 0.59 -18.46
CA GLY A 141 -0.37 -0.54 -18.48
C GLY A 141 -0.63 -1.14 -17.10
N ASN A 142 -0.21 -0.49 -16.01
CA ASN A 142 -0.61 -0.92 -14.68
C ASN A 142 -2.12 -0.89 -14.54
N LEU A 143 -2.70 -1.89 -13.89
CA LEU A 143 -4.13 -1.92 -13.60
C LEU A 143 -4.42 -1.05 -12.39
N ILE A 144 -5.30 -0.07 -12.58
CA ILE A 144 -5.74 0.83 -11.54
C ILE A 144 -7.23 0.60 -11.30
N GLU A 145 -7.56 0.27 -10.06
CA GLU A 145 -8.92 0.19 -9.56
C GLU A 145 -9.21 1.43 -8.73
N VAL A 146 -10.35 2.06 -8.95
CA VAL A 146 -10.85 3.16 -8.12
C VAL A 146 -12.18 2.75 -7.54
N ALA A 147 -12.36 2.89 -6.24
CA ALA A 147 -13.50 2.34 -5.54
C ALA A 147 -14.07 3.29 -4.48
N ASN A 148 -15.35 3.08 -4.18
CA ASN A 148 -15.99 3.57 -2.96
C ASN A 148 -16.43 2.38 -2.09
N PRO A 149 -16.36 2.49 -0.75
CA PRO A 149 -17.04 1.54 0.13
C PRO A 149 -18.54 1.54 -0.14
N ARG A 150 -19.15 0.36 -0.10
CA ARG A 150 -20.61 0.20 -0.14
C ARG A 150 -21.10 0.10 1.29
N GLY A 151 -21.91 1.09 1.70
CA GLY A 151 -22.56 1.10 3.00
C GLY A 151 -23.75 0.15 3.07
#